data_3a4e26442666728db8da5bb6264b9375
#
_entry.id   3a4e26442666728db8da5bb6264b9375
#
_cell.length_a   1.000
_cell.length_b   1.000
_cell.length_c   1.000
_cell.angle_alpha   90.00
_cell.angle_beta   90.00
_cell.angle_gamma   90.00
#
_symmetry.space_group_name_H-M   'P 1'
#
loop_
_entity.id
_entity.type
_entity.pdbx_description
1 polymer ?
#
loop_
_entity_poly.entity_id
_entity_poly.type
_entity_poly.pdbx_seq_one_letter_code
_entity_poly.pdbx_strand_id
1 'polypeptide(L)'
;MKAEREKWSGRVTAKALRFQTGQYELAEEEEICRIILVSGGSFTLVRGGESLLVNPGCVLLLGPGGGLLQQAGHIAPELIGCRFPAGVLPVLKNLMQRDFMALFEPGEQTALYGPVQWSGRLRTLLGMMQSAESEPESPGMIYLTLILHYVEQECRSEKQDIRPRNETVEQICAYLAANYQQKFSLTDVAARFYLSPYYLSRLFRRVTGQSIVDYINGRRIEAAQRLLESTDLNISAVAEQIGFASAAHFRRVFRETMGTGPLQYRKSHRG
;
A
#
# COMPACT_ATOMS: atom_id res chain seq x y z
N MET A 1 -0.09 14.85 28.53
CA MET A 1 -0.03 13.37 28.46
C MET A 1 1.41 13.03 28.10
N LYS A 2 2.15 12.32 28.96
CA LYS A 2 3.55 11.93 28.67
C LYS A 2 3.53 10.76 27.69
N ALA A 3 4.18 10.93 26.54
CA ALA A 3 4.45 9.83 25.62
C ALA A 3 5.33 8.79 26.32
N GLU A 4 4.99 7.51 26.18
CA GLU A 4 5.82 6.43 26.67
C GLU A 4 7.13 6.42 25.89
N ARG A 5 8.24 6.76 26.55
CA ARG A 5 9.59 6.64 26.02
C ARG A 5 10.13 5.25 26.33
N GLU A 6 10.39 4.50 25.30
CA GLU A 6 10.99 3.18 25.41
C GLU A 6 12.51 3.27 25.61
N LYS A 7 13.03 2.67 26.71
CA LYS A 7 14.49 2.55 26.92
C LYS A 7 15.03 1.40 26.09
N TRP A 8 16.04 1.66 25.27
CA TRP A 8 16.68 0.67 24.43
C TRP A 8 17.89 0.01 25.10
N SER A 9 18.05 -1.33 24.86
CA SER A 9 19.08 -2.16 25.48
C SER A 9 20.35 -2.37 24.63
N GLY A 10 20.48 -1.71 23.49
CA GLY A 10 21.63 -1.89 22.57
C GLY A 10 21.57 -3.14 21.68
N ARG A 11 20.52 -3.94 21.75
CA ARG A 11 20.37 -5.20 21.00
C ARG A 11 19.39 -5.05 19.83
N VAL A 12 19.49 -5.96 18.86
CA VAL A 12 18.46 -6.11 17.82
C VAL A 12 17.19 -6.67 18.46
N THR A 13 16.11 -5.93 18.42
CA THR A 13 14.85 -6.30 19.08
C THR A 13 13.66 -6.15 18.15
N ALA A 14 12.63 -6.99 18.33
CA ALA A 14 11.36 -6.88 17.63
C ALA A 14 10.21 -6.69 18.64
N LYS A 15 9.28 -5.80 18.34
CA LYS A 15 8.15 -5.52 19.22
C LYS A 15 6.87 -5.28 18.43
N ALA A 16 5.77 -5.83 18.95
CA ALA A 16 4.43 -5.44 18.51
C ALA A 16 4.06 -4.13 19.21
N LEU A 17 3.60 -3.16 18.43
CA LEU A 17 3.17 -1.86 18.92
C LEU A 17 1.67 -1.70 18.64
N ARG A 18 0.92 -1.29 19.67
CA ARG A 18 -0.48 -0.89 19.54
C ARG A 18 -0.64 0.53 20.05
N PHE A 19 -1.32 1.34 19.30
CA PHE A 19 -1.62 2.72 19.71
C PHE A 19 -2.72 2.70 20.76
N GLN A 20 -2.41 3.20 21.96
CA GLN A 20 -3.40 3.39 23.01
C GLN A 20 -4.02 4.78 23.02
N THR A 21 -3.36 5.77 22.42
CA THR A 21 -3.70 7.20 22.55
C THR A 21 -3.85 7.95 21.24
N GLY A 22 -3.97 7.26 20.11
CA GLY A 22 -4.06 7.90 18.79
C GLY A 22 -2.75 8.50 18.25
N GLN A 23 -1.71 8.59 19.10
CA GLN A 23 -0.38 9.07 18.71
C GLN A 23 0.71 8.22 19.37
N TYR A 24 1.79 8.00 18.64
CA TYR A 24 2.97 7.30 19.13
C TYR A 24 4.22 8.04 18.66
N GLU A 25 5.09 8.39 19.60
CA GLU A 25 6.34 9.08 19.33
C GLU A 25 7.48 8.06 19.14
N LEU A 26 8.08 8.06 17.96
CA LEU A 26 9.34 7.37 17.73
C LEU A 26 10.46 8.21 18.36
N ALA A 27 11.15 7.64 19.34
CA ALA A 27 12.25 8.34 20.00
C ALA A 27 13.29 8.83 18.98
N GLU A 28 13.80 10.03 19.20
CA GLU A 28 14.88 10.58 18.40
C GLU A 28 16.18 9.88 18.81
N GLU A 29 16.62 8.94 17.98
CA GLU A 29 17.80 8.10 18.22
C GLU A 29 18.68 8.18 16.97
N GLU A 30 19.85 8.77 17.11
CA GLU A 30 20.76 9.08 16.00
C GLU A 30 21.40 7.84 15.35
N GLU A 31 21.32 6.68 16.00
CA GLU A 31 22.00 5.46 15.53
C GLU A 31 21.05 4.28 15.32
N ILE A 32 19.75 4.48 15.39
CA ILE A 32 18.78 3.38 15.34
C ILE A 32 17.98 3.38 14.03
N CYS A 33 18.10 2.29 13.30
CA CYS A 33 17.23 1.97 12.17
C CYS A 33 16.02 1.16 12.61
N ARG A 34 14.90 1.30 11.87
CA ARG A 34 13.65 0.59 12.17
C ARG A 34 13.04 0.01 10.89
N ILE A 35 12.51 -1.20 11.02
CA ILE A 35 11.66 -1.83 9.99
C ILE A 35 10.31 -2.07 10.66
N ILE A 36 9.23 -1.50 10.13
CA ILE A 36 7.89 -1.57 10.72
C ILE A 36 6.90 -2.12 9.69
N LEU A 37 6.30 -3.27 9.97
CA LEU A 37 5.19 -3.83 9.20
C LEU A 37 3.87 -3.35 9.80
N VAL A 38 3.02 -2.74 8.98
CA VAL A 38 1.68 -2.29 9.33
C VAL A 38 0.68 -3.41 9.06
N SER A 39 0.06 -3.95 10.11
CA SER A 39 -0.86 -5.09 10.04
C SER A 39 -2.32 -4.67 9.97
N GLY A 40 -2.68 -3.56 10.60
CA GLY A 40 -4.05 -3.05 10.66
C GLY A 40 -4.08 -1.56 10.96
N GLY A 41 -5.22 -0.92 10.69
CA GLY A 41 -5.39 0.50 10.86
C GLY A 41 -4.47 1.35 9.95
N SER A 42 -4.68 2.64 9.93
CA SER A 42 -3.88 3.59 9.16
C SER A 42 -3.36 4.70 10.06
N PHE A 43 -2.21 5.27 9.72
CA PHE A 43 -1.65 6.41 10.43
C PHE A 43 -0.87 7.33 9.49
N THR A 44 -0.65 8.56 9.94
CA THR A 44 0.25 9.50 9.29
C THR A 44 1.58 9.50 10.04
N LEU A 45 2.67 9.19 9.35
CA LEU A 45 4.02 9.39 9.85
C LEU A 45 4.44 10.83 9.55
N VAL A 46 4.81 11.57 10.58
CA VAL A 46 5.39 12.92 10.47
C VAL A 46 6.85 12.84 10.84
N ARG A 47 7.75 13.20 9.92
CA ARG A 47 9.20 13.14 10.10
C ARG A 47 9.90 14.16 9.22
N GLY A 48 10.88 14.88 9.77
CA GLY A 48 11.67 15.86 9.00
C GLY A 48 10.84 16.97 8.32
N GLY A 49 9.67 17.30 8.85
CA GLY A 49 8.74 18.27 8.24
C GLY A 49 7.83 17.69 7.15
N GLU A 50 8.02 16.44 6.78
CA GLU A 50 7.17 15.72 5.82
C GLU A 50 6.12 14.86 6.52
N SER A 51 5.00 14.62 5.86
CA SER A 51 3.94 13.73 6.33
C SER A 51 3.61 12.66 5.28
N LEU A 52 3.57 11.40 5.72
CA LEU A 52 3.27 10.25 4.88
C LEU A 52 2.09 9.46 5.46
N LEU A 53 1.01 9.33 4.70
CA LEU A 53 -0.09 8.43 5.07
C LEU A 53 0.32 6.98 4.83
N VAL A 54 0.25 6.17 5.87
CA VAL A 54 0.64 4.76 5.86
C VAL A 54 -0.56 3.89 6.17
N ASN A 55 -0.74 2.84 5.36
CA ASN A 55 -1.89 1.95 5.42
C ASN A 55 -1.45 0.48 5.67
N PRO A 56 -2.38 -0.41 6.06
CA PRO A 56 -2.08 -1.83 6.24
C PRO A 56 -1.42 -2.49 5.02
N GLY A 57 -0.49 -3.40 5.27
CA GLY A 57 0.33 -4.07 4.26
C GLY A 57 1.61 -3.31 3.89
N CYS A 58 1.81 -2.11 4.43
CA CYS A 58 3.05 -1.37 4.26
C CYS A 58 4.16 -1.90 5.16
N VAL A 59 5.38 -1.91 4.64
CA VAL A 59 6.62 -2.02 5.41
C VAL A 59 7.34 -0.68 5.33
N LEU A 60 7.53 -0.05 6.48
CA LEU A 60 8.30 1.17 6.62
C LEU A 60 9.75 0.84 6.94
N LEU A 61 10.67 1.45 6.20
CA LEU A 61 12.09 1.47 6.48
C LEU A 61 12.44 2.88 6.95
N LEU A 62 12.92 2.98 8.16
CA LEU A 62 13.27 4.26 8.77
C LEU A 62 14.74 4.23 9.19
N GLY A 63 15.55 5.11 8.60
CA GLY A 63 16.91 5.39 9.03
C GLY A 63 16.92 6.07 10.41
N PRO A 64 18.11 6.41 10.94
CA PRO A 64 18.25 7.11 12.21
C PRO A 64 17.42 8.38 12.30
N GLY A 65 16.93 8.70 13.49
CA GLY A 65 16.08 9.85 13.81
C GLY A 65 14.73 9.48 14.41
N GLY A 66 14.00 10.47 14.85
CA GLY A 66 12.66 10.37 15.45
C GLY A 66 11.53 10.52 14.44
N GLY A 67 10.31 10.53 14.96
CA GLY A 67 9.09 10.76 14.17
C GLY A 67 7.84 10.63 15.01
N LEU A 68 6.73 11.12 14.51
CA LEU A 68 5.44 11.03 15.15
C LEU A 68 4.47 10.21 14.28
N LEU A 69 3.90 9.17 14.85
CA LEU A 69 2.86 8.38 14.20
C LEU A 69 1.50 8.88 14.74
N GLN A 70 0.64 9.38 13.88
CA GLN A 70 -0.69 9.87 14.21
C GLN A 70 -1.74 8.97 13.58
N GLN A 71 -2.65 8.43 14.39
CA GLN A 71 -3.73 7.60 13.88
C GLN A 71 -4.56 8.35 12.82
N ALA A 72 -4.76 7.72 11.68
CA ALA A 72 -5.56 8.25 10.57
C ALA A 72 -6.79 7.37 10.36
N GLY A 73 -7.85 7.60 11.10
CA GLY A 73 -9.10 6.82 11.02
C GLY A 73 -9.57 6.26 12.36
N HIS A 74 -10.61 5.43 12.32
CA HIS A 74 -11.27 4.91 13.54
C HIS A 74 -10.65 3.60 14.05
N ILE A 75 -9.87 2.91 13.21
CA ILE A 75 -9.22 1.64 13.56
C ILE A 75 -7.83 1.95 14.10
N ALA A 76 -7.55 1.50 15.32
CA ALA A 76 -6.22 1.66 15.91
C ALA A 76 -5.16 0.92 15.07
N PRO A 77 -4.03 1.57 14.75
CA PRO A 77 -2.95 0.91 14.02
C PRO A 77 -2.34 -0.25 14.80
N GLU A 78 -2.18 -1.38 14.10
CA GLU A 78 -1.45 -2.54 14.60
C GLU A 78 -0.15 -2.68 13.83
N LEU A 79 0.96 -2.61 14.54
CA LEU A 79 2.31 -2.63 14.00
C LEU A 79 3.10 -3.76 14.63
N ILE A 80 3.99 -4.36 13.84
CA ILE A 80 5.09 -5.16 14.36
C ILE A 80 6.37 -4.68 13.68
N GLY A 81 7.42 -4.45 14.46
CA GLY A 81 8.65 -3.93 13.89
C GLY A 81 9.87 -4.39 14.65
N CYS A 82 11.02 -4.28 14.02
CA CYS A 82 12.31 -4.43 14.66
C CYS A 82 13.10 -3.12 14.61
N ARG A 83 13.99 -2.98 15.57
CA ARG A 83 14.93 -1.87 15.69
C ARG A 83 16.34 -2.42 15.93
N PHE A 84 17.31 -1.76 15.33
CA PHE A 84 18.69 -2.21 15.37
C PHE A 84 19.66 -1.03 15.17
N PRO A 85 20.91 -1.11 15.69
CA PRO A 85 21.92 -0.09 15.46
C PRO A 85 22.29 0.03 13.99
N ALA A 86 22.41 1.24 13.46
CA ALA A 86 22.89 1.47 12.09
C ALA A 86 24.29 0.87 11.84
N GLY A 87 25.13 0.83 12.88
CA GLY A 87 26.45 0.19 12.82
C GLY A 87 26.47 -1.30 12.48
N VAL A 88 25.32 -1.98 12.53
CA VAL A 88 25.17 -3.37 12.08
C VAL A 88 25.21 -3.47 10.54
N LEU A 89 24.77 -2.45 9.82
CA LEU A 89 24.66 -2.48 8.36
C LEU A 89 26.02 -2.67 7.65
N PRO A 90 27.12 -1.96 8.03
CA PRO A 90 28.45 -2.22 7.49
C PRO A 90 28.97 -3.63 7.75
N VAL A 91 28.66 -4.20 8.92
CA VAL A 91 29.05 -5.59 9.26
C VAL A 91 28.34 -6.57 8.33
N LEU A 92 27.03 -6.41 8.14
CA LEU A 92 26.26 -7.24 7.22
C LEU A 92 26.68 -7.07 5.76
N LYS A 93 27.08 -5.84 5.35
CA LYS A 93 27.62 -5.59 4.01
C LYS A 93 28.87 -6.45 3.76
N ASN A 94 29.78 -6.49 4.70
CA ASN A 94 31.01 -7.28 4.58
C ASN A 94 30.72 -8.78 4.59
N LEU A 95 29.79 -9.23 5.42
CA LEU A 95 29.44 -10.66 5.56
C LEU A 95 28.66 -11.18 4.34
N MET A 96 27.70 -10.42 3.84
CA MET A 96 26.79 -10.86 2.79
C MET A 96 27.15 -10.35 1.40
N GLN A 97 28.17 -9.48 1.28
CA GLN A 97 28.53 -8.78 0.04
C GLN A 97 27.33 -8.00 -0.55
N ARG A 98 26.50 -7.43 0.33
CA ARG A 98 25.28 -6.68 -0.02
C ARG A 98 25.19 -5.38 0.76
N ASP A 99 24.89 -4.30 0.08
CA ASP A 99 24.76 -2.98 0.68
C ASP A 99 23.31 -2.68 1.05
N PHE A 100 23.01 -2.76 2.35
CA PHE A 100 21.71 -2.41 2.89
C PHE A 100 21.63 -0.95 3.38
N MET A 101 22.74 -0.20 3.34
CA MET A 101 22.80 1.16 3.89
C MET A 101 21.86 2.11 3.13
N ALA A 102 21.79 1.97 1.81
CA ALA A 102 20.90 2.78 0.97
C ALA A 102 19.38 2.62 1.28
N LEU A 103 19.00 1.63 2.09
CA LEU A 103 17.63 1.45 2.55
C LEU A 103 17.29 2.32 3.76
N PHE A 104 18.31 2.88 4.43
CA PHE A 104 18.18 3.56 5.72
C PHE A 104 18.97 4.88 5.76
N GLU A 105 19.06 5.59 4.66
CA GLU A 105 19.72 6.90 4.63
C GLU A 105 19.07 7.86 5.64
N PRO A 106 19.90 8.68 6.34
CA PRO A 106 19.37 9.63 7.31
C PRO A 106 18.35 10.59 6.70
N GLY A 107 17.21 10.74 7.36
CA GLY A 107 16.14 11.60 6.88
C GLY A 107 15.22 10.95 5.84
N GLU A 108 15.63 9.89 5.18
CA GLU A 108 14.76 9.18 4.25
C GLU A 108 13.79 8.24 4.96
N GLN A 109 12.62 8.13 4.40
CA GLN A 109 11.58 7.20 4.81
C GLN A 109 11.09 6.44 3.59
N THR A 110 11.27 5.14 3.59
CA THR A 110 10.84 4.29 2.49
C THR A 110 9.63 3.47 2.91
N ALA A 111 8.52 3.67 2.20
CA ALA A 111 7.30 2.89 2.36
C ALA A 111 7.20 1.87 1.22
N LEU A 112 7.30 0.59 1.55
CA LEU A 112 7.24 -0.51 0.60
C LEU A 112 5.88 -1.19 0.68
N TYR A 113 5.33 -1.53 -0.46
CA TYR A 113 4.08 -2.27 -0.60
C TYR A 113 4.33 -3.45 -1.53
N GLY A 114 4.44 -4.63 -0.96
CA GLY A 114 4.64 -5.86 -1.69
C GLY A 114 3.40 -6.76 -1.74
N PRO A 115 3.51 -7.94 -2.38
CA PRO A 115 2.48 -8.97 -2.38
C PRO A 115 2.09 -9.39 -0.95
N VAL A 116 0.84 -9.85 -0.75
CA VAL A 116 0.36 -10.31 0.57
C VAL A 116 1.25 -11.41 1.17
N GLN A 117 1.76 -12.30 0.32
CA GLN A 117 2.68 -13.36 0.75
C GLN A 117 4.00 -12.82 1.31
N TRP A 118 4.50 -11.72 0.75
CA TRP A 118 5.72 -11.07 1.22
C TRP A 118 5.53 -10.46 2.62
N SER A 119 4.46 -9.70 2.82
CA SER A 119 4.13 -9.14 4.15
C SER A 119 3.83 -10.23 5.18
N GLY A 120 3.23 -11.37 4.76
CA GLY A 120 3.03 -12.54 5.60
C GLY A 120 4.34 -13.18 6.08
N ARG A 121 5.33 -13.33 5.19
CA ARG A 121 6.67 -13.85 5.54
C ARG A 121 7.39 -12.92 6.51
N LEU A 122 7.35 -11.61 6.26
CA LEU A 122 7.96 -10.61 7.16
C LEU A 122 7.30 -10.64 8.54
N ARG A 123 5.98 -10.76 8.61
CA ARG A 123 5.26 -10.91 9.88
C ARG A 123 5.74 -12.13 10.66
N THR A 124 5.91 -13.27 9.98
CA THR A 124 6.41 -14.50 10.61
C THR A 124 7.82 -14.31 11.17
N LEU A 125 8.74 -13.72 10.38
CA LEU A 125 10.12 -13.47 10.82
C LEU A 125 10.19 -12.49 11.99
N LEU A 126 9.42 -11.41 11.95
CA LEU A 126 9.33 -10.44 13.05
C LEU A 126 8.73 -11.06 14.32
N GLY A 127 7.71 -11.93 14.17
CA GLY A 127 7.12 -12.67 15.28
C GLY A 127 8.09 -13.67 15.92
N MET A 128 8.86 -14.39 15.11
CA MET A 128 9.91 -15.30 15.58
C MET A 128 11.01 -14.52 16.33
N MET A 129 11.45 -13.39 15.77
CA MET A 129 12.43 -12.50 16.42
C MET A 129 11.91 -12.01 17.78
N GLN A 130 10.66 -11.61 17.87
CA GLN A 130 10.03 -11.16 19.12
C GLN A 130 9.97 -12.28 20.16
N SER A 131 9.60 -13.50 19.75
CA SER A 131 9.52 -14.64 20.66
C SER A 131 10.89 -15.07 21.19
N ALA A 132 11.95 -14.90 20.39
CA ALA A 132 13.30 -15.26 20.76
C ALA A 132 14.05 -14.19 21.59
N GLU A 133 13.43 -13.03 21.87
CA GLU A 133 14.05 -11.97 22.67
C GLU A 133 14.44 -12.40 24.10
N SER A 134 13.70 -13.35 24.65
CA SER A 134 13.89 -13.86 26.01
C SER A 134 15.03 -14.89 26.10
N GLU A 135 15.59 -15.34 24.99
CA GLU A 135 16.66 -16.32 24.95
C GLU A 135 18.03 -15.67 25.26
N PRO A 136 18.90 -16.34 26.04
CA PRO A 136 20.23 -15.80 26.40
C PRO A 136 21.13 -15.52 25.18
N GLU A 137 21.00 -16.34 24.13
CA GLU A 137 21.70 -16.21 22.85
C GLU A 137 20.69 -15.84 21.74
N SER A 138 20.00 -14.71 21.91
CA SER A 138 18.97 -14.29 20.97
C SER A 138 19.46 -14.30 19.52
N PRO A 139 18.80 -15.05 18.59
CA PRO A 139 19.15 -15.12 17.19
C PRO A 139 18.72 -13.86 16.40
N GLY A 140 18.56 -12.72 17.08
CA GLY A 140 18.07 -11.47 16.52
C GLY A 140 18.81 -11.03 15.26
N MET A 141 20.14 -11.23 15.21
CA MET A 141 20.95 -10.93 14.01
C MET A 141 20.60 -11.83 12.82
N ILE A 142 20.29 -13.10 13.06
CA ILE A 142 19.89 -14.04 11.99
C ILE A 142 18.55 -13.59 11.40
N TYR A 143 17.57 -13.31 12.25
CA TYR A 143 16.27 -12.82 11.79
C TYR A 143 16.37 -11.48 11.08
N LEU A 144 17.17 -10.53 11.61
CA LEU A 144 17.41 -9.25 10.95
C LEU A 144 18.02 -9.44 9.55
N THR A 145 18.99 -10.33 9.42
CA THR A 145 19.63 -10.64 8.14
C THR A 145 18.62 -11.18 7.12
N LEU A 146 17.75 -12.11 7.54
CA LEU A 146 16.68 -12.63 6.68
C LEU A 146 15.66 -11.55 6.30
N ILE A 147 15.24 -10.72 7.27
CA ILE A 147 14.32 -9.61 7.02
C ILE A 147 14.90 -8.63 6.00
N LEU A 148 16.15 -8.19 6.19
CA LEU A 148 16.83 -7.29 5.26
C LEU A 148 16.98 -7.89 3.87
N HIS A 149 17.30 -9.18 3.78
CA HIS A 149 17.36 -9.87 2.50
C HIS A 149 16.01 -9.84 1.76
N TYR A 150 14.90 -10.17 2.43
CA TYR A 150 13.56 -10.12 1.83
C TYR A 150 13.14 -8.70 1.43
N VAL A 151 13.45 -7.72 2.28
CA VAL A 151 13.18 -6.30 2.00
C VAL A 151 13.96 -5.83 0.78
N GLU A 152 15.25 -6.15 0.71
CA GLU A 152 16.11 -5.77 -0.43
C GLU A 152 15.64 -6.42 -1.74
N GLN A 153 15.23 -7.68 -1.70
CA GLN A 153 14.69 -8.35 -2.89
C GLN A 153 13.47 -7.60 -3.44
N GLU A 154 12.56 -7.16 -2.57
CA GLU A 154 11.40 -6.40 -2.99
C GLU A 154 11.79 -5.01 -3.51
N CYS A 155 12.73 -4.32 -2.86
CA CYS A 155 13.26 -3.04 -3.34
C CYS A 155 13.96 -3.17 -4.69
N ARG A 156 14.69 -4.26 -4.93
CA ARG A 156 15.33 -4.54 -6.23
C ARG A 156 14.32 -4.89 -7.30
N SER A 157 13.32 -5.69 -6.96
CA SER A 157 12.17 -5.94 -7.81
C SER A 157 11.50 -4.62 -8.18
N GLU A 158 11.36 -3.69 -7.22
CA GLU A 158 10.86 -2.34 -7.50
C GLU A 158 11.74 -1.50 -8.44
N LYS A 159 13.05 -1.63 -8.39
CA LYS A 159 13.98 -0.89 -9.27
C LYS A 159 14.20 -1.58 -10.62
N GLN A 160 14.12 -2.91 -10.68
CA GLN A 160 14.28 -3.67 -11.92
C GLN A 160 13.00 -3.79 -12.74
N ASP A 161 11.84 -3.58 -12.13
CA ASP A 161 10.53 -3.95 -12.66
C ASP A 161 9.74 -2.75 -13.21
N ILE A 162 10.37 -1.93 -14.05
CA ILE A 162 9.59 -1.00 -14.89
C ILE A 162 8.80 -1.76 -15.98
N ARG A 163 9.25 -2.95 -16.40
CA ARG A 163 8.57 -3.74 -17.42
C ARG A 163 7.53 -4.75 -16.89
N PRO A 164 7.79 -5.62 -15.89
CA PRO A 164 6.78 -6.55 -15.37
C PRO A 164 5.62 -5.87 -14.66
N ARG A 165 5.82 -4.69 -14.08
CA ARG A 165 4.74 -3.92 -13.43
C ARG A 165 3.78 -3.28 -14.42
N ASN A 166 4.26 -2.85 -15.56
CA ASN A 166 3.39 -2.45 -16.65
C ASN A 166 2.58 -3.64 -17.16
N GLU A 167 3.20 -4.81 -17.31
CA GLU A 167 2.51 -6.02 -17.71
C GLU A 167 1.41 -6.45 -16.73
N THR A 168 1.68 -6.41 -15.41
CA THR A 168 0.66 -6.68 -14.39
C THR A 168 -0.48 -5.67 -14.47
N VAL A 169 -0.20 -4.38 -14.62
CA VAL A 169 -1.25 -3.36 -14.76
C VAL A 169 -1.99 -3.53 -16.08
N GLU A 170 -1.32 -3.88 -17.17
CA GLU A 170 -1.96 -4.20 -18.44
C GLU A 170 -2.91 -5.40 -18.32
N GLN A 171 -2.51 -6.47 -17.63
CA GLN A 171 -3.37 -7.61 -17.33
C GLN A 171 -4.56 -7.21 -16.48
N ILE A 172 -4.37 -6.35 -15.47
CA ILE A 172 -5.46 -5.80 -14.64
C ILE A 172 -6.39 -4.96 -15.50
N CYS A 173 -5.87 -4.07 -16.35
CA CYS A 173 -6.68 -3.27 -17.27
C CYS A 173 -7.48 -4.14 -18.23
N ALA A 174 -6.86 -5.16 -18.82
CA ALA A 174 -7.54 -6.12 -19.70
C ALA A 174 -8.66 -6.87 -18.97
N TYR A 175 -8.39 -7.34 -17.74
CA TYR A 175 -9.40 -8.00 -16.91
C TYR A 175 -10.57 -7.08 -16.57
N LEU A 176 -10.30 -5.85 -16.14
CA LEU A 176 -11.33 -4.87 -15.82
C LEU A 176 -12.14 -4.46 -17.06
N ALA A 177 -11.47 -4.31 -18.21
CA ALA A 177 -12.12 -4.00 -19.48
C ALA A 177 -13.02 -5.15 -19.98
N ALA A 178 -12.65 -6.40 -19.74
CA ALA A 178 -13.46 -7.56 -20.11
C ALA A 178 -14.66 -7.78 -19.16
N ASN A 179 -14.59 -7.26 -17.93
CA ASN A 179 -15.56 -7.56 -16.87
C ASN A 179 -16.22 -6.32 -16.26
N TYR A 180 -16.14 -5.14 -16.89
CA TYR A 180 -16.61 -3.86 -16.33
C TYR A 180 -18.08 -3.85 -15.88
N GLN A 181 -18.90 -4.73 -16.40
CA GLN A 181 -20.32 -4.88 -16.04
C GLN A 181 -20.52 -5.48 -14.64
N GLN A 182 -19.54 -6.22 -14.13
CA GLN A 182 -19.63 -6.87 -12.83
C GLN A 182 -19.42 -5.87 -11.69
N LYS A 183 -19.91 -6.23 -10.50
CA LYS A 183 -19.56 -5.50 -9.27
C LYS A 183 -18.15 -5.92 -8.83
N PHE A 184 -17.27 -4.95 -8.69
CA PHE A 184 -15.94 -5.17 -8.17
C PHE A 184 -15.77 -4.49 -6.81
N SER A 185 -15.08 -5.18 -5.90
CA SER A 185 -14.38 -4.52 -4.81
C SER A 185 -12.88 -4.46 -5.14
N LEU A 186 -12.19 -3.47 -4.60
CA LEU A 186 -10.73 -3.38 -4.73
C LEU A 186 -10.05 -4.63 -4.17
N THR A 187 -10.64 -5.22 -3.12
CA THR A 187 -10.15 -6.45 -2.48
C THR A 187 -10.22 -7.66 -3.42
N ASP A 188 -11.33 -7.80 -4.18
CA ASP A 188 -11.49 -8.93 -5.12
C ASP A 188 -10.48 -8.85 -6.26
N VAL A 189 -10.29 -7.65 -6.81
CA VAL A 189 -9.28 -7.43 -7.86
C VAL A 189 -7.88 -7.69 -7.32
N ALA A 190 -7.56 -7.19 -6.13
CA ALA A 190 -6.25 -7.40 -5.52
C ALA A 190 -5.97 -8.89 -5.25
N ALA A 191 -6.95 -9.62 -4.70
CA ALA A 191 -6.83 -11.05 -4.44
C ALA A 191 -6.56 -11.86 -5.73
N ARG A 192 -7.25 -11.50 -6.83
CA ARG A 192 -7.08 -12.17 -8.13
C ARG A 192 -5.66 -12.06 -8.69
N PHE A 193 -5.00 -10.92 -8.46
CA PHE A 193 -3.64 -10.67 -8.94
C PHE A 193 -2.59 -10.86 -7.85
N TYR A 194 -2.94 -11.48 -6.72
CA TYR A 194 -2.04 -11.74 -5.59
C TYR A 194 -1.38 -10.48 -5.02
N LEU A 195 -2.11 -9.36 -5.06
CA LEU A 195 -1.67 -8.06 -4.55
C LEU A 195 -2.43 -7.68 -3.28
N SER A 196 -1.84 -6.82 -2.45
CA SER A 196 -2.64 -6.15 -1.43
C SER A 196 -3.51 -5.06 -2.07
N PRO A 197 -4.74 -4.79 -1.56
CA PRO A 197 -5.61 -3.75 -2.10
C PRO A 197 -4.94 -2.38 -2.19
N TYR A 198 -4.12 -2.06 -1.22
CA TYR A 198 -3.41 -0.81 -1.16
C TYR A 198 -2.28 -0.72 -2.21
N TYR A 199 -1.47 -1.76 -2.32
CA TYR A 199 -0.43 -1.84 -3.35
C TYR A 199 -1.03 -1.72 -4.75
N LEU A 200 -2.11 -2.47 -5.02
CA LEU A 200 -2.85 -2.39 -6.27
C LEU A 200 -3.32 -0.95 -6.57
N SER A 201 -3.95 -0.29 -5.59
CA SER A 201 -4.45 1.08 -5.77
C SER A 201 -3.34 2.06 -6.14
N ARG A 202 -2.21 2.02 -5.45
CA ARG A 202 -1.06 2.89 -5.74
C ARG A 202 -0.38 2.56 -7.05
N LEU A 203 -0.12 1.27 -7.30
CA LEU A 203 0.50 0.81 -8.56
C LEU A 203 -0.35 1.23 -9.76
N PHE A 204 -1.65 0.95 -9.70
CA PHE A 204 -2.57 1.27 -10.78
C PHE A 204 -2.62 2.77 -11.04
N ARG A 205 -2.76 3.60 -9.99
CA ARG A 205 -2.77 5.06 -10.13
C ARG A 205 -1.44 5.61 -10.66
N ARG A 206 -0.31 5.07 -10.20
CA ARG A 206 1.02 5.48 -10.68
C ARG A 206 1.23 5.19 -12.16
N VAL A 207 0.75 4.03 -12.64
CA VAL A 207 0.95 3.60 -14.04
C VAL A 207 -0.10 4.20 -14.97
N THR A 208 -1.38 4.27 -14.55
CA THR A 208 -2.50 4.70 -15.40
C THR A 208 -2.90 6.17 -15.19
N GLY A 209 -2.40 6.82 -14.15
CA GLY A 209 -2.77 8.18 -13.75
C GLY A 209 -4.14 8.30 -13.07
N GLN A 210 -4.93 7.21 -12.93
CA GLN A 210 -6.30 7.23 -12.42
C GLN A 210 -6.55 6.08 -11.43
N SER A 211 -7.63 6.17 -10.64
CA SER A 211 -8.03 5.08 -9.77
C SER A 211 -8.66 3.93 -10.55
N ILE A 212 -8.69 2.72 -9.97
CA ILE A 212 -9.41 1.56 -10.54
C ILE A 212 -10.90 1.87 -10.73
N VAL A 213 -11.50 2.61 -9.80
CA VAL A 213 -12.92 2.99 -9.88
C VAL A 213 -13.16 3.94 -11.06
N ASP A 214 -12.29 4.93 -11.25
CA ASP A 214 -12.38 5.86 -12.38
C ASP A 214 -12.18 5.14 -13.72
N TYR A 215 -11.22 4.20 -13.76
CA TYR A 215 -10.98 3.37 -14.94
C TYR A 215 -12.22 2.54 -15.32
N ILE A 216 -12.82 1.82 -14.35
CA ILE A 216 -14.03 1.02 -14.59
C ILE A 216 -15.18 1.93 -15.02
N ASN A 217 -15.37 3.07 -14.34
CA ASN A 217 -16.41 4.03 -14.71
C ASN A 217 -16.20 4.57 -16.12
N GLY A 218 -14.97 4.87 -16.52
CA GLY A 218 -14.64 5.27 -17.89
C GLY A 218 -15.09 4.22 -18.92
N ARG A 219 -14.76 2.93 -18.69
CA ARG A 219 -15.19 1.82 -19.56
C ARG A 219 -16.72 1.67 -19.63
N ARG A 220 -17.39 1.85 -18.50
CA ARG A 220 -18.87 1.85 -18.44
C ARG A 220 -19.46 2.99 -19.23
N ILE A 221 -18.89 4.19 -19.15
CA ILE A 221 -19.37 5.35 -19.90
C ILE A 221 -19.18 5.16 -21.42
N GLU A 222 -18.02 4.62 -21.86
CA GLU A 222 -17.81 4.25 -23.27
C GLU A 222 -18.86 3.24 -23.79
N ALA A 223 -19.19 2.25 -22.97
CA ALA A 223 -20.25 1.30 -23.30
C ALA A 223 -21.65 1.96 -23.31
N ALA A 224 -21.89 2.89 -22.37
CA ALA A 224 -23.14 3.65 -22.32
C ALA A 224 -23.36 4.49 -23.59
N GLN A 225 -22.31 5.16 -24.08
CA GLN A 225 -22.39 5.94 -25.32
C GLN A 225 -22.89 5.06 -26.48
N ARG A 226 -22.24 3.90 -26.69
CA ARG A 226 -22.63 2.96 -27.74
C ARG A 226 -24.10 2.52 -27.60
N LEU A 227 -24.54 2.17 -26.39
CA LEU A 227 -25.94 1.77 -26.16
C LEU A 227 -26.93 2.94 -26.35
N LEU A 228 -26.55 4.13 -25.94
CA LEU A 228 -27.38 5.33 -26.13
C LEU A 228 -27.55 5.69 -27.61
N GLU A 229 -26.54 5.46 -28.42
CA GLU A 229 -26.54 5.71 -29.87
C GLU A 229 -27.24 4.63 -30.66
N SER A 230 -27.10 3.34 -30.29
CA SER A 230 -27.53 2.20 -31.07
C SER A 230 -28.85 1.55 -30.63
N THR A 231 -29.36 1.88 -29.42
CA THR A 231 -30.55 1.20 -28.86
C THR A 231 -31.59 2.18 -28.26
N ASP A 232 -32.89 1.76 -28.21
CA ASP A 232 -33.96 2.53 -27.58
C ASP A 232 -34.12 2.22 -26.07
N LEU A 233 -33.16 1.55 -25.46
CA LEU A 233 -33.19 1.23 -24.05
C LEU A 233 -33.37 2.50 -23.20
N ASN A 234 -34.26 2.44 -22.21
CA ASN A 234 -34.38 3.54 -21.26
C ASN A 234 -33.11 3.70 -20.44
N ILE A 235 -32.91 4.90 -19.86
CA ILE A 235 -31.65 5.25 -19.14
C ILE A 235 -31.38 4.30 -17.97
N SER A 236 -32.41 3.76 -17.32
CA SER A 236 -32.26 2.82 -16.21
C SER A 236 -31.75 1.45 -16.70
N ALA A 237 -32.28 0.95 -17.81
CA ALA A 237 -31.83 -0.29 -18.45
C ALA A 237 -30.39 -0.17 -18.95
N VAL A 238 -29.99 0.97 -19.54
CA VAL A 238 -28.61 1.24 -19.91
C VAL A 238 -27.70 1.17 -18.67
N ALA A 239 -28.07 1.85 -17.57
CA ALA A 239 -27.29 1.86 -16.34
C ALA A 239 -27.07 0.44 -15.77
N GLU A 240 -28.11 -0.38 -15.76
CA GLU A 240 -28.06 -1.76 -15.30
C GLU A 240 -27.15 -2.62 -16.19
N GLN A 241 -27.32 -2.54 -17.51
CA GLN A 241 -26.55 -3.33 -18.48
C GLN A 241 -25.05 -3.06 -18.45
N ILE A 242 -24.66 -1.82 -18.11
CA ILE A 242 -23.24 -1.44 -17.99
C ILE A 242 -22.69 -1.60 -16.56
N GLY A 243 -23.49 -2.10 -15.60
CA GLY A 243 -23.04 -2.47 -14.27
C GLY A 243 -23.05 -1.36 -13.22
N PHE A 244 -23.80 -0.27 -13.42
CA PHE A 244 -24.03 0.70 -12.35
C PHE A 244 -25.08 0.20 -11.35
N ALA A 245 -24.83 0.43 -10.07
CA ALA A 245 -25.74 0.03 -9.00
C ALA A 245 -27.06 0.81 -9.00
N SER A 246 -27.10 2.01 -9.59
CA SER A 246 -28.31 2.82 -9.74
C SER A 246 -28.22 3.77 -10.92
N ALA A 247 -29.38 4.07 -11.52
CA ALA A 247 -29.49 5.06 -12.59
C ALA A 247 -29.10 6.48 -12.13
N ALA A 248 -29.28 6.81 -10.86
CA ALA A 248 -28.87 8.10 -10.29
C ALA A 248 -27.35 8.25 -10.29
N HIS A 249 -26.62 7.21 -9.84
CA HIS A 249 -25.16 7.19 -9.87
C HIS A 249 -24.64 7.26 -11.31
N PHE A 250 -25.22 6.47 -12.22
CA PHE A 250 -24.89 6.53 -13.65
C PHE A 250 -25.03 7.94 -14.23
N ARG A 251 -26.19 8.61 -14.01
CA ARG A 251 -26.44 9.96 -14.54
C ARG A 251 -25.41 10.97 -14.03
N ARG A 252 -25.02 10.87 -12.75
CA ARG A 252 -24.01 11.73 -12.15
C ARG A 252 -22.66 11.52 -12.81
N VAL A 253 -22.16 10.28 -12.86
CA VAL A 253 -20.84 9.95 -13.45
C VAL A 253 -20.83 10.27 -14.95
N PHE A 254 -21.90 9.97 -15.68
CA PHE A 254 -21.99 10.30 -17.10
C PHE A 254 -21.89 11.81 -17.34
N ARG A 255 -22.56 12.62 -16.53
CA ARG A 255 -22.49 14.09 -16.63
C ARG A 255 -21.11 14.62 -16.26
N GLU A 256 -20.49 14.09 -15.22
CA GLU A 256 -19.14 14.45 -14.80
C GLU A 256 -18.10 14.15 -15.91
N THR A 257 -18.29 13.05 -16.64
CA THR A 257 -17.37 12.60 -17.69
C THR A 257 -17.65 13.30 -19.04
N MET A 258 -18.91 13.42 -19.43
CA MET A 258 -19.31 13.87 -20.77
C MET A 258 -19.78 15.33 -20.83
N GLY A 259 -19.86 16.03 -19.68
CA GLY A 259 -20.36 17.40 -19.60
C GLY A 259 -21.88 17.53 -19.80
N THR A 260 -22.57 16.47 -20.21
CA THR A 260 -24.01 16.46 -20.49
C THR A 260 -24.69 15.22 -19.93
N GLY A 261 -26.01 15.26 -19.72
CA GLY A 261 -26.77 14.11 -19.23
C GLY A 261 -27.01 13.05 -20.31
N PRO A 262 -27.22 11.75 -19.95
CA PRO A 262 -27.38 10.65 -20.91
C PRO A 262 -28.54 10.85 -21.87
N LEU A 263 -29.64 11.43 -21.42
CA LEU A 263 -30.82 11.70 -22.27
C LEU A 263 -30.54 12.79 -23.29
N GLN A 264 -29.85 13.85 -22.88
CA GLN A 264 -29.45 14.93 -23.77
C GLN A 264 -28.41 14.44 -24.78
N TYR A 265 -27.43 13.65 -24.33
CA TYR A 265 -26.45 13.00 -25.19
C TYR A 265 -27.15 12.18 -26.31
N ARG A 266 -28.13 11.33 -25.94
CA ARG A 266 -28.88 10.55 -26.92
C ARG A 266 -29.57 11.43 -27.97
N LYS A 267 -30.20 12.54 -27.53
CA LYS A 267 -30.91 13.45 -28.46
C LYS A 267 -29.96 14.13 -29.44
N SER A 268 -28.74 14.46 -29.03
CA SER A 268 -27.78 15.14 -29.88
C SER A 268 -27.02 14.22 -30.84
N HIS A 269 -27.00 12.89 -30.61
CA HIS A 269 -26.25 11.92 -31.42
C HIS A 269 -27.13 10.96 -32.22
N ARG A 270 -28.45 11.11 -32.13
CA ARG A 270 -29.44 10.35 -32.90
C ARG A 270 -30.35 11.25 -33.78
N GLY A 271 -29.92 12.50 -34.02
CA GLY A 271 -30.57 13.43 -34.89
C GLY A 271 -30.28 13.18 -36.37
#